data_2c92ce8d54382aa4a064dda6e48569d8
#
_entry.id   2c92ce8d54382aa4a064dda6e48569d8
#
_cell.length_a   1.000
_cell.length_b   1.000
_cell.length_c   1.000
_cell.angle_alpha   90.00
_cell.angle_beta   90.00
_cell.angle_gamma   90.00
#
_symmetry.space_group_name_H-M   'P 1'
#
loop_
_entity.id
_entity.type
_entity.pdbx_description
1 polymer ?
#
loop_
_entity_poly.entity_id
_entity_poly.type
_entity_poly.pdbx_seq_one_letter_code
_entity_poly.pdbx_strand_id
1 'polypeptide(L)'
;MSEEARETPGVHNPHVIDLISLDPEANEVVLLMLEERPWGTVPNQLDQLDDKYNSYISYVLDGHLAKQPPQYADKAVRIQLDCASPPGSREQVRINAMRNFAVSERLRFRMSVIVAQDPS
;
A
#
# COMPACT_ATOMS: atom_id res chain seq x y z
N MET A 1 22.14 -3.37 19.82
CA MET A 1 21.64 -3.24 19.49
C MET A 1 20.89 -2.94 18.81
N SER A 2 20.68 -2.55 18.54
CA SER A 2 19.88 -2.03 18.11
C SER A 2 19.10 -2.30 17.04
N GLU A 3 19.09 -3.08 16.35
CA GLU A 3 18.26 -3.39 15.33
C GLU A 3 16.88 -3.24 15.63
N GLU A 4 16.60 -3.21 16.81
CA GLU A 4 15.26 -3.03 17.18
C GLU A 4 14.71 -1.78 16.65
N ALA A 5 15.50 -0.89 16.27
CA ALA A 5 14.98 0.30 15.62
C ALA A 5 14.53 0.03 14.22
N ARG A 6 14.80 -1.15 13.70
CA ARG A 6 14.40 -1.45 12.35
C ARG A 6 12.91 -1.64 12.27
N GLU A 7 12.28 -1.00 11.33
CA GLU A 7 10.84 -1.08 11.18
C GLU A 7 10.49 -2.17 10.18
N THR A 8 9.45 -2.94 10.51
CA THR A 8 9.01 -4.01 9.64
C THR A 8 7.93 -3.50 8.69
N PRO A 9 7.92 -3.98 7.43
CA PRO A 9 6.86 -3.63 6.51
C PRO A 9 5.53 -4.25 6.93
N GLY A 10 4.47 -3.68 6.41
CA GLY A 10 3.13 -4.18 6.65
C GLY A 10 2.18 -3.06 7.03
N VAL A 11 0.89 -3.33 6.90
CA VAL A 11 -0.16 -2.35 7.18
C VAL A 11 -0.13 -1.89 8.64
N HIS A 12 0.35 -2.73 9.54
CA HIS A 12 0.45 -2.37 10.95
C HIS A 12 1.43 -1.23 11.21
N ASN A 13 2.28 -0.90 10.26
CA ASN A 13 3.29 0.14 10.45
C ASN A 13 3.12 1.26 9.44
N PRO A 14 2.44 2.36 9.83
CA PRO A 14 2.16 3.45 8.87
C PRO A 14 3.38 4.29 8.54
N HIS A 15 4.48 4.13 9.26
CA HIS A 15 5.66 4.96 9.05
C HIS A 15 6.60 4.41 7.97
N VAL A 16 6.31 3.24 7.43
CA VAL A 16 7.18 2.58 6.46
C VAL A 16 6.45 2.44 5.13
N ILE A 17 7.13 2.83 4.05
CA ILE A 17 6.70 2.44 2.70
C ILE A 17 7.24 1.04 2.49
N ASP A 18 6.36 0.07 2.32
CA ASP A 18 6.78 -1.33 2.29
C ASP A 18 7.69 -1.62 1.11
N LEU A 19 7.40 -1.02 -0.03
CA LEU A 19 8.24 -1.18 -1.21
C LEU A 19 7.86 -0.12 -2.23
N ILE A 20 8.87 0.49 -2.84
CA ILE A 20 8.69 1.35 -4.00
C ILE A 20 9.34 0.63 -5.18
N SER A 21 8.60 0.44 -6.25
CA SER A 21 9.11 -0.25 -7.42
C SER A 21 8.58 0.38 -8.69
N LEU A 22 9.09 -0.07 -9.82
CA LEU A 22 8.61 0.36 -11.13
C LEU A 22 7.90 -0.80 -11.79
N ASP A 23 6.78 -0.49 -12.41
CA ASP A 23 6.08 -1.42 -13.29
C ASP A 23 6.36 -0.96 -14.71
N PRO A 24 7.30 -1.59 -15.41
CA PRO A 24 7.67 -1.11 -16.73
C PRO A 24 6.58 -1.29 -17.77
N GLU A 25 5.71 -2.28 -17.62
CA GLU A 25 4.64 -2.49 -18.57
C GLU A 25 3.60 -1.40 -18.48
N ALA A 26 3.25 -1.00 -17.27
CA ALA A 26 2.26 0.06 -17.05
C ALA A 26 2.91 1.44 -17.02
N ASN A 27 4.23 1.51 -16.96
CA ASN A 27 4.98 2.75 -16.82
C ASN A 27 4.54 3.52 -15.57
N GLU A 28 4.49 2.80 -14.46
CA GLU A 28 4.02 3.34 -13.20
C GLU A 28 5.03 3.13 -12.09
N VAL A 29 5.05 4.09 -11.16
CA VAL A 29 5.71 3.88 -9.86
C VAL A 29 4.68 3.21 -8.97
N VAL A 30 5.06 2.13 -8.32
CA VAL A 30 4.16 1.37 -7.46
C VAL A 30 4.61 1.53 -6.01
N LEU A 31 3.69 1.99 -5.18
CA LEU A 31 3.88 2.06 -3.74
C LEU A 31 3.07 0.93 -3.13
N LEU A 32 3.76 -0.04 -2.58
CA LEU A 32 3.13 -1.28 -2.11
C LEU A 32 2.74 -1.18 -0.65
N MET A 33 1.52 -1.62 -0.33
CA MET A 33 1.05 -1.82 1.04
C MET A 33 0.79 -3.31 1.20
N LEU A 34 1.35 -3.91 2.24
CA LEU A 34 1.21 -5.35 2.49
C LEU A 34 0.29 -5.60 3.67
N GLU A 35 -0.75 -6.39 3.48
CA GLU A 35 -1.55 -6.88 4.58
C GLU A 35 -1.48 -8.40 4.58
N GLU A 36 -0.57 -8.91 5.40
CA GLU A 36 -0.29 -10.34 5.44
C GLU A 36 -1.18 -11.09 6.42
N ARG A 37 -1.94 -10.36 7.24
CA ARG A 37 -2.84 -10.96 8.21
C ARG A 37 -4.20 -11.16 7.59
N PRO A 38 -4.87 -12.28 7.87
CA PRO A 38 -6.25 -12.44 7.38
C PRO A 38 -7.13 -11.31 7.92
N TRP A 39 -8.10 -10.91 7.10
CA TRP A 39 -9.01 -9.85 7.52
C TRP A 39 -9.84 -10.31 8.72
N GLY A 40 -10.07 -9.38 9.64
CA GLY A 40 -10.90 -9.65 10.80
C GLY A 40 -10.16 -10.28 11.96
N THR A 41 -8.85 -10.45 11.86
CA THR A 41 -8.07 -11.08 12.94
C THR A 41 -7.47 -10.08 13.92
N VAL A 42 -7.51 -8.79 13.59
CA VAL A 42 -6.93 -7.74 14.43
C VAL A 42 -8.03 -6.71 14.68
N PRO A 43 -8.30 -6.34 15.94
CA PRO A 43 -9.44 -5.47 16.24
C PRO A 43 -9.42 -4.12 15.52
N ASN A 44 -8.25 -3.53 15.34
CA ASN A 44 -8.15 -2.21 14.70
C ASN A 44 -7.51 -2.30 13.33
N GLN A 45 -7.73 -3.40 12.62
CA GLN A 45 -7.07 -3.64 11.34
C GLN A 45 -7.43 -2.60 10.29
N LEU A 46 -8.71 -2.21 10.21
CA LEU A 46 -9.12 -1.22 9.23
C LEU A 46 -8.58 0.17 9.56
N ASP A 47 -8.46 0.49 10.84
CA ASP A 47 -7.85 1.76 11.23
C ASP A 47 -6.37 1.79 10.85
N GLN A 48 -5.68 0.67 11.02
CA GLN A 48 -4.29 0.56 10.60
C GLN A 48 -4.16 0.73 9.08
N LEU A 49 -5.07 0.13 8.34
CA LEU A 49 -5.07 0.27 6.89
C LEU A 49 -5.27 1.72 6.48
N ASP A 50 -6.21 2.42 7.13
CA ASP A 50 -6.45 3.83 6.86
C ASP A 50 -5.20 4.67 7.14
N ASP A 51 -4.57 4.43 8.28
CA ASP A 51 -3.37 5.20 8.66
C ASP A 51 -2.24 4.98 7.65
N LYS A 52 -2.05 3.75 7.24
CA LYS A 52 -1.03 3.41 6.24
C LYS A 52 -1.34 4.10 4.91
N TYR A 53 -2.59 4.00 4.48
CA TYR A 53 -3.02 4.61 3.22
C TYR A 53 -2.83 6.12 3.25
N ASN A 54 -3.23 6.76 4.35
CA ASN A 54 -3.09 8.22 4.47
C ASN A 54 -1.62 8.63 4.45
N SER A 55 -0.74 7.84 5.05
CA SER A 55 0.69 8.11 4.98
C SER A 55 1.20 8.04 3.55
N TYR A 56 0.73 7.09 2.76
CA TYR A 56 1.14 6.96 1.37
C TYR A 56 0.64 8.14 0.54
N ILE A 57 -0.62 8.53 0.75
CA ILE A 57 -1.19 9.68 0.05
C ILE A 57 -0.37 10.93 0.37
N SER A 58 -0.07 11.16 1.66
CA SER A 58 0.74 12.31 2.05
C SER A 58 2.13 12.27 1.44
N TYR A 59 2.73 11.10 1.40
CA TYR A 59 4.05 10.94 0.82
C TYR A 59 4.08 11.43 -0.63
N VAL A 60 3.06 11.09 -1.40
CA VAL A 60 2.98 11.49 -2.80
C VAL A 60 2.60 12.96 -2.93
N LEU A 61 1.54 13.39 -2.24
CA LEU A 61 1.02 14.74 -2.42
C LEU A 61 1.92 15.81 -1.84
N ASP A 62 2.70 15.47 -0.81
CA ASP A 62 3.64 16.42 -0.23
C ASP A 62 4.96 16.49 -1.00
N GLY A 63 5.08 15.75 -2.09
CA GLY A 63 6.25 15.84 -2.95
C GLY A 63 7.42 14.98 -2.56
N HIS A 64 7.27 14.09 -1.58
CA HIS A 64 8.39 13.26 -1.17
C HIS A 64 8.82 12.29 -2.26
N LEU A 65 7.87 11.78 -3.05
CA LEU A 65 8.22 10.89 -4.13
C LEU A 65 9.05 11.60 -5.20
N ALA A 66 8.79 12.89 -5.41
CA ALA A 66 9.52 13.66 -6.41
C ALA A 66 10.99 13.83 -6.04
N LYS A 67 11.36 13.59 -4.78
CA LYS A 67 12.75 13.68 -4.34
C LYS A 67 13.51 12.37 -4.52
N GLN A 68 12.82 11.33 -4.98
CA GLN A 68 13.45 10.05 -5.25
C GLN A 68 14.25 10.11 -6.55
N PRO A 69 15.03 9.07 -6.86
CA PRO A 69 15.84 9.07 -8.08
C PRO A 69 15.03 9.36 -9.33
N PRO A 70 15.66 9.93 -10.35
CA PRO A 70 14.94 10.37 -11.54
C PRO A 70 14.15 9.30 -12.26
N GLN A 71 14.46 8.03 -12.06
CA GLN A 71 13.69 6.97 -12.73
C GLN A 71 12.23 6.94 -12.28
N TYR A 72 11.89 7.59 -11.19
CA TYR A 72 10.50 7.67 -10.73
C TYR A 72 9.79 8.92 -11.24
N ALA A 73 10.51 9.85 -11.85
CA ALA A 73 9.93 11.12 -12.27
C ALA A 73 8.99 10.93 -13.45
N ASP A 74 7.94 11.73 -13.48
CA ASP A 74 7.02 11.81 -14.62
C ASP A 74 6.27 10.53 -14.92
N LYS A 75 6.16 9.66 -13.95
CA LYS A 75 5.39 8.43 -14.11
C LYS A 75 4.11 8.53 -13.31
N ALA A 76 3.09 7.85 -13.78
CA ALA A 76 1.88 7.70 -12.98
C ALA A 76 2.22 6.91 -11.72
N VAL A 77 1.47 7.16 -10.66
CA VAL A 77 1.70 6.53 -9.36
C VAL A 77 0.54 5.60 -9.05
N ARG A 78 0.85 4.38 -8.71
CA ARG A 78 -0.15 3.41 -8.28
C ARG A 78 0.11 3.03 -6.83
N ILE A 79 -0.93 3.10 -6.01
CA ILE A 79 -0.90 2.53 -4.68
C ILE A 79 -1.46 1.12 -4.81
N GLN A 80 -0.69 0.14 -4.36
CA GLN A 80 -1.05 -1.26 -4.51
C GLN A 80 -1.21 -1.88 -3.14
N LEU A 81 -2.39 -2.45 -2.88
CA LEU A 81 -2.65 -3.17 -1.64
C LEU A 81 -2.64 -4.67 -1.95
N ASP A 82 -1.67 -5.38 -1.40
CA ASP A 82 -1.58 -6.82 -1.53
C ASP A 82 -2.02 -7.46 -0.23
N CYS A 83 -3.05 -8.29 -0.31
CA CYS A 83 -3.68 -8.91 0.85
C CYS A 83 -3.46 -10.41 0.84
N ALA A 84 -3.31 -10.99 2.02
CA ALA A 84 -3.16 -12.45 2.12
C ALA A 84 -4.49 -13.17 1.97
N SER A 85 -5.61 -12.49 2.23
CA SER A 85 -6.92 -13.11 2.10
C SER A 85 -7.89 -12.17 1.42
N PRO A 86 -8.96 -12.71 0.82
CA PRO A 86 -9.96 -11.85 0.16
C PRO A 86 -10.67 -10.98 1.20
N PRO A 87 -10.91 -9.71 0.89
CA PRO A 87 -11.62 -8.83 1.82
C PRO A 87 -13.10 -9.21 1.91
N GLY A 88 -13.63 -9.08 3.11
CA GLY A 88 -15.07 -9.21 3.32
C GLY A 88 -15.77 -7.91 2.96
N SER A 89 -17.08 -7.85 3.22
CA SER A 89 -17.86 -6.69 2.79
C SER A 89 -17.44 -5.42 3.51
N ARG A 90 -17.10 -5.49 4.80
CA ARG A 90 -16.65 -4.29 5.53
C ARG A 90 -15.35 -3.75 4.95
N GLU A 91 -14.41 -4.65 4.69
CA GLU A 91 -13.12 -4.26 4.15
C GLU A 91 -13.28 -3.72 2.73
N GLN A 92 -14.17 -4.33 1.95
CA GLN A 92 -14.35 -3.92 0.57
C GLN A 92 -14.91 -2.50 0.47
N VAL A 93 -15.80 -2.12 1.37
CA VAL A 93 -16.32 -0.76 1.41
C VAL A 93 -15.17 0.23 1.64
N ARG A 94 -14.28 -0.09 2.57
CA ARG A 94 -13.16 0.80 2.88
C ARG A 94 -12.19 0.87 1.70
N ILE A 95 -11.93 -0.27 1.07
CA ILE A 95 -11.01 -0.34 -0.07
C ILE A 95 -11.58 0.45 -1.24
N ASN A 96 -12.88 0.36 -1.48
CA ASN A 96 -13.51 1.12 -2.55
C ASN A 96 -13.42 2.62 -2.30
N ALA A 97 -13.55 3.06 -1.04
CA ALA A 97 -13.39 4.47 -0.71
C ALA A 97 -11.97 4.95 -0.97
N MET A 98 -10.98 4.11 -0.66
CA MET A 98 -9.58 4.43 -0.94
C MET A 98 -9.34 4.57 -2.44
N ARG A 99 -9.89 3.63 -3.22
CA ARG A 99 -9.75 3.70 -4.67
C ARG A 99 -10.35 5.00 -5.22
N ASN A 100 -11.53 5.34 -4.76
CA ASN A 100 -12.21 6.54 -5.24
C ASN A 100 -11.42 7.80 -4.89
N PHE A 101 -10.87 7.85 -3.68
CA PHE A 101 -10.07 9.00 -3.30
C PHE A 101 -8.78 9.08 -4.13
N ALA A 102 -8.12 7.96 -4.34
CA ALA A 102 -6.89 7.95 -5.12
C ALA A 102 -7.16 8.47 -6.53
N VAL A 103 -8.24 8.00 -7.15
CA VAL A 103 -8.60 8.45 -8.50
C VAL A 103 -8.87 9.95 -8.51
N SER A 104 -9.53 10.48 -7.46
CA SER A 104 -9.80 11.91 -7.39
C SER A 104 -8.52 12.74 -7.31
N GLU A 105 -7.43 12.14 -6.81
CA GLU A 105 -6.12 12.79 -6.73
C GLU A 105 -5.21 12.40 -7.89
N ARG A 106 -5.78 11.80 -8.94
CA ARG A 106 -5.04 11.38 -10.13
C ARG A 106 -4.02 10.30 -9.86
N LEU A 107 -4.25 9.53 -8.83
CA LEU A 107 -3.44 8.36 -8.52
C LEU A 107 -4.20 7.12 -8.95
N ARG A 108 -3.48 6.01 -9.08
CA ARG A 108 -4.09 4.73 -9.39
C ARG A 108 -4.08 3.88 -8.16
N PHE A 109 -5.01 2.94 -8.11
CA PHE A 109 -5.14 2.06 -6.94
C PHE A 109 -5.49 0.67 -7.44
N ARG A 110 -4.79 -0.32 -6.92
CA ARG A 110 -5.09 -1.71 -7.22
C ARG A 110 -5.02 -2.52 -5.94
N MET A 111 -5.93 -3.47 -5.80
CA MET A 111 -5.90 -4.43 -4.71
C MET A 111 -5.78 -5.81 -5.32
N SER A 112 -4.89 -6.61 -4.77
CA SER A 112 -4.69 -7.98 -5.22
C SER A 112 -4.69 -8.90 -4.00
N VAL A 113 -5.18 -10.13 -4.18
CA VAL A 113 -5.10 -11.14 -3.16
C VAL A 113 -3.92 -12.04 -3.53
N ILE A 114 -2.93 -12.10 -2.63
CA ILE A 114 -1.74 -12.89 -2.85
C ILE A 114 -1.91 -14.18 -2.08
N VAL A 115 -2.13 -15.26 -2.80
CA VAL A 115 -2.30 -16.55 -2.18
C VAL A 115 -0.92 -17.17 -2.03
N ALA A 116 -0.55 -17.51 -0.80
CA ALA A 116 0.74 -18.14 -0.57
C ALA A 116 0.76 -19.48 -1.29
N GLN A 117 1.85 -19.73 -2.00
CA GLN A 117 2.01 -21.02 -2.65
C GLN A 117 2.33 -22.06 -1.61
N ASP A 118 1.59 -23.15 -1.63
CA ASP A 118 1.86 -24.26 -0.77
C ASP A 118 2.82 -25.17 -1.50
N PRO A 119 4.02 -25.37 -0.99
CA PRO A 119 5.00 -26.16 -1.71
C PRO A 119 4.71 -27.66 -1.73
N SER A 120 3.80 -28.11 -0.92
CA SER A 120 3.54 -29.54 -0.85
C SER A 120 2.88 -30.09 -2.11
#